data_67a0d84a4102b8f7505536bd0c7b4b55
#
_entry.id   67a0d84a4102b8f7505536bd0c7b4b55
#
_cell.length_a   1.000
_cell.length_b   1.000
_cell.length_c   1.000
_cell.angle_alpha   90.00
_cell.angle_beta   90.00
_cell.angle_gamma   90.00
#
_symmetry.space_group_name_H-M   'P 1'
#
loop_
_entity.id
_entity.type
_entity.pdbx_description
1 polymer ?
#
loop_
_entity_poly.entity_id
_entity_poly.type
_entity_poly.pdbx_seq_one_letter_code
_entity_poly.pdbx_strand_id
1 'polypeptide(L)'
;MGFKKYLAAAAVAAIAAGTMLAAPASATNIGTEGCTPGYWKNHTSNWQEYNTGSKLKNNFTLGAFSSAWGEKTFLEALSFKGGSNLDGAFQILMRASTAAFLNAAHEGLGYPLRRFDDPGNMQATINAALASGDRNTMLALATQLDGYNNLGCPLN
;
A
#
# COMPACT_ATOMS: atom_id res chain seq x y z
N MET A 1 -50.72 23.46 -60.09
CA MET A 1 -51.02 23.53 -58.65
C MET A 1 -50.18 22.47 -57.94
N GLY A 2 -49.08 22.86 -57.29
CA GLY A 2 -48.12 21.94 -56.66
C GLY A 2 -48.31 21.88 -55.18
N PHE A 3 -48.61 20.72 -54.66
CA PHE A 3 -48.61 20.47 -53.21
C PHE A 3 -47.22 20.14 -52.75
N LYS A 4 -46.61 21.03 -51.99
CA LYS A 4 -45.33 20.78 -51.27
C LYS A 4 -45.64 19.95 -50.07
N LYS A 5 -45.14 18.72 -50.06
CA LYS A 5 -45.11 17.85 -48.86
C LYS A 5 -43.95 18.25 -47.98
N TYR A 6 -44.20 18.73 -46.77
CA TYR A 6 -43.18 18.93 -45.73
C TYR A 6 -42.94 17.62 -45.04
N LEU A 7 -41.73 17.07 -45.17
CA LEU A 7 -41.24 15.97 -44.39
C LEU A 7 -40.68 16.52 -43.07
N ALA A 8 -41.39 16.23 -42.00
CA ALA A 8 -40.88 16.50 -40.67
C ALA A 8 -39.84 15.42 -40.28
N ALA A 9 -38.58 15.82 -40.15
CA ALA A 9 -37.54 14.96 -39.62
C ALA A 9 -37.64 14.96 -38.09
N ALA A 10 -38.03 13.82 -37.53
CA ALA A 10 -37.97 13.60 -36.09
C ALA A 10 -36.50 13.29 -35.70
N ALA A 11 -35.87 14.21 -35.01
CA ALA A 11 -34.57 13.99 -34.40
C ALA A 11 -34.74 13.14 -33.12
N VAL A 12 -34.30 11.91 -33.18
CA VAL A 12 -34.18 11.04 -31.99
C VAL A 12 -32.94 11.45 -31.23
N ALA A 13 -33.09 12.14 -30.12
CA ALA A 13 -32.01 12.41 -29.17
C ALA A 13 -31.70 11.12 -28.40
N ALA A 14 -30.62 10.45 -28.74
CA ALA A 14 -30.08 9.36 -27.93
C ALA A 14 -29.45 9.92 -26.65
N ILE A 15 -30.12 9.74 -25.52
CA ILE A 15 -29.57 10.03 -24.23
C ILE A 15 -28.60 8.89 -23.91
N ALA A 16 -27.30 9.13 -24.09
CA ALA A 16 -26.27 8.25 -23.59
C ALA A 16 -26.25 8.36 -22.05
N ALA A 17 -26.89 7.41 -21.38
CA ALA A 17 -26.74 7.24 -19.95
C ALA A 17 -25.29 6.78 -19.67
N GLY A 18 -24.40 7.74 -19.44
CA GLY A 18 -23.07 7.47 -18.95
C GLY A 18 -23.17 6.86 -17.55
N THR A 19 -22.93 5.57 -17.46
CA THR A 19 -22.67 4.94 -16.16
C THR A 19 -21.35 5.51 -15.63
N MET A 20 -21.45 6.48 -14.73
CA MET A 20 -20.30 6.88 -13.92
C MET A 20 -19.95 5.68 -13.07
N LEU A 21 -18.90 4.96 -13.46
CA LEU A 21 -18.22 4.05 -12.57
C LEU A 21 -17.63 4.94 -11.47
N ALA A 22 -18.30 4.95 -10.32
CA ALA A 22 -17.71 5.53 -9.12
C ALA A 22 -16.42 4.77 -8.87
N ALA A 23 -15.27 5.44 -9.02
CA ALA A 23 -14.01 4.92 -8.56
C ALA A 23 -14.19 4.58 -7.07
N PRO A 24 -13.72 3.41 -6.59
CA PRO A 24 -13.77 3.12 -5.17
C PRO A 24 -13.09 4.29 -4.45
N ALA A 25 -13.80 4.91 -3.52
CA ALA A 25 -13.24 5.93 -2.67
C ALA A 25 -12.13 5.24 -1.87
N SER A 26 -10.89 5.46 -2.27
CA SER A 26 -9.74 5.03 -1.47
C SER A 26 -9.91 5.65 -0.11
N ALA A 27 -9.91 4.83 0.93
CA ALA A 27 -10.01 5.29 2.30
C ALA A 27 -8.97 6.39 2.55
N THR A 28 -9.44 7.58 2.85
CA THR A 28 -8.61 8.78 2.86
C THR A 28 -8.43 9.31 4.27
N ASN A 29 -8.48 8.42 5.24
CA ASN A 29 -8.24 8.80 6.62
C ASN A 29 -6.73 8.96 6.85
N ILE A 30 -6.19 10.11 6.42
CA ILE A 30 -4.86 10.51 6.83
C ILE A 30 -4.97 11.11 8.22
N GLY A 31 -4.28 10.50 9.17
CA GLY A 31 -4.32 10.88 10.57
C GLY A 31 -2.98 10.68 11.25
N THR A 32 -3.04 10.41 12.52
CA THR A 32 -1.87 10.24 13.40
C THR A 32 -1.92 8.90 14.14
N GLU A 33 -2.36 7.85 13.47
CA GLU A 33 -2.52 6.52 14.04
C GLU A 33 -1.61 5.52 13.33
N GLY A 34 -1.16 4.50 14.06
CA GLY A 34 -0.32 3.44 13.50
C GLY A 34 -0.18 2.27 14.46
N CYS A 35 -0.25 1.06 13.93
CA CYS A 35 -0.10 -0.17 14.67
C CYS A 35 1.25 -0.82 14.37
N THR A 36 1.88 -1.37 15.40
CA THR A 36 3.23 -1.93 15.34
C THR A 36 3.30 -3.25 14.54
N PRO A 37 4.49 -3.68 14.10
CA PRO A 37 4.68 -5.01 13.54
C PRO A 37 4.19 -6.14 14.46
N GLY A 38 4.38 -5.98 15.77
CA GLY A 38 3.90 -6.93 16.78
C GLY A 38 2.38 -7.03 16.84
N TYR A 39 1.68 -5.90 16.72
CA TYR A 39 0.22 -5.89 16.61
C TYR A 39 -0.23 -6.71 15.39
N TRP A 40 0.22 -6.35 14.20
CA TRP A 40 -0.19 -7.01 12.96
C TRP A 40 0.12 -8.49 12.91
N LYS A 41 1.27 -8.90 13.46
CA LYS A 41 1.65 -10.30 13.56
C LYS A 41 0.64 -11.13 14.36
N ASN A 42 0.07 -10.55 15.42
CA ASN A 42 -0.82 -11.26 16.35
C ASN A 42 -2.31 -11.05 16.05
N HIS A 43 -2.65 -10.14 15.12
CA HIS A 43 -4.04 -9.81 14.76
C HIS A 43 -4.27 -9.96 13.25
N THR A 44 -3.95 -11.14 12.71
CA THR A 44 -4.07 -11.43 11.27
C THR A 44 -5.51 -11.38 10.74
N SER A 45 -6.51 -11.51 11.61
CA SER A 45 -7.92 -11.33 11.27
C SER A 45 -8.30 -9.88 10.95
N ASN A 46 -7.50 -8.92 11.38
CA ASN A 46 -7.70 -7.49 11.13
C ASN A 46 -7.04 -7.02 9.82
N TRP A 47 -6.37 -7.90 9.08
CA TRP A 47 -5.74 -7.51 7.82
C TRP A 47 -6.79 -7.21 6.76
N GLN A 48 -6.59 -6.08 6.06
CA GLN A 48 -7.40 -5.70 4.91
C GLN A 48 -6.52 -5.61 3.67
N GLU A 49 -7.07 -5.97 2.52
CA GLU A 49 -6.42 -6.04 1.20
C GLU A 49 -5.24 -7.03 1.10
N TYR A 50 -4.65 -7.44 2.20
CA TYR A 50 -3.57 -8.42 2.27
C TYR A 50 -4.01 -9.64 3.09
N ASN A 51 -3.30 -10.74 2.91
CA ASN A 51 -3.45 -11.94 3.71
C ASN A 51 -2.07 -12.48 4.14
N THR A 52 -2.06 -13.46 5.04
CA THR A 52 -0.83 -14.02 5.60
C THR A 52 0.11 -14.64 4.57
N GLY A 53 -0.41 -15.00 3.39
CA GLY A 53 0.35 -15.53 2.26
C GLY A 53 0.80 -14.47 1.25
N SER A 54 0.47 -13.18 1.44
CA SER A 54 0.95 -12.10 0.55
C SER A 54 2.47 -12.06 0.54
N LYS A 55 3.09 -12.20 -0.66
CA LYS A 55 4.54 -12.31 -0.79
C LYS A 55 5.21 -10.96 -0.96
N LEU A 56 6.43 -10.82 -0.44
CA LEU A 56 7.22 -9.60 -0.57
C LEU A 56 7.44 -9.21 -2.03
N LYS A 57 7.81 -10.16 -2.90
CA LYS A 57 8.08 -9.91 -4.32
C LYS A 57 6.89 -9.37 -5.11
N ASN A 58 5.66 -9.60 -4.64
CA ASN A 58 4.45 -9.12 -5.30
C ASN A 58 4.10 -7.67 -4.91
N ASN A 59 4.74 -7.15 -3.88
CA ASN A 59 4.45 -5.84 -3.32
C ASN A 59 5.63 -4.87 -3.39
N PHE A 60 6.86 -5.40 -3.51
CA PHE A 60 8.10 -4.61 -3.53
C PHE A 60 9.04 -5.07 -4.64
N THR A 61 9.79 -4.13 -5.19
CA THR A 61 10.89 -4.42 -6.11
C THR A 61 12.16 -4.72 -5.30
N LEU A 62 12.41 -5.99 -5.05
CA LEU A 62 13.43 -6.43 -4.11
C LEU A 62 14.87 -6.39 -4.66
N GLY A 63 15.05 -6.27 -5.98
CA GLY A 63 16.37 -6.23 -6.60
C GLY A 63 17.24 -7.44 -6.22
N ALA A 64 18.44 -7.17 -5.69
CA ALA A 64 19.39 -8.21 -5.28
C ALA A 64 18.87 -9.13 -4.15
N PHE A 65 17.87 -8.69 -3.39
CA PHE A 65 17.28 -9.48 -2.30
C PHE A 65 16.24 -10.48 -2.77
N SER A 66 15.81 -10.42 -4.05
CA SER A 66 14.69 -11.20 -4.57
C SER A 66 14.88 -12.70 -4.45
N SER A 67 16.09 -13.22 -4.73
CA SER A 67 16.38 -14.66 -4.69
C SER A 67 16.29 -15.25 -3.29
N ALA A 68 16.73 -14.53 -2.27
CA ALA A 68 16.73 -14.99 -0.89
C ALA A 68 15.39 -14.73 -0.17
N TRP A 69 14.73 -13.61 -0.49
CA TRP A 69 13.63 -13.09 0.31
C TRP A 69 12.31 -12.93 -0.44
N GLY A 70 12.30 -13.06 -1.77
CA GLY A 70 11.12 -12.79 -2.60
C GLY A 70 9.91 -13.67 -2.28
N GLU A 71 10.14 -14.92 -1.92
CA GLU A 71 9.08 -15.88 -1.57
C GLU A 71 8.57 -15.73 -0.13
N LYS A 72 9.25 -14.92 0.69
CA LYS A 72 8.80 -14.64 2.05
C LYS A 72 7.50 -13.86 2.05
N THR A 73 6.65 -14.22 3.02
CA THR A 73 5.32 -13.62 3.16
C THR A 73 5.36 -12.40 4.08
N PHE A 74 4.30 -11.59 4.04
CA PHE A 74 4.10 -10.48 4.96
C PHE A 74 4.13 -10.95 6.43
N LEU A 75 3.51 -12.09 6.73
CA LEU A 75 3.52 -12.65 8.09
C LEU A 75 4.93 -13.01 8.55
N GLU A 76 5.74 -13.62 7.67
CA GLU A 76 7.14 -13.90 7.97
C GLU A 76 7.95 -12.61 8.16
N ALA A 77 7.71 -11.61 7.31
CA ALA A 77 8.43 -10.33 7.38
C ALA A 77 8.17 -9.58 8.69
N LEU A 78 6.95 -9.62 9.23
CA LEU A 78 6.64 -9.07 10.56
C LEU A 78 7.45 -9.72 11.70
N SER A 79 8.05 -10.88 11.47
CA SER A 79 8.86 -11.64 12.42
C SER A 79 10.36 -11.53 12.17
N PHE A 80 10.79 -10.80 11.14
CA PHE A 80 12.21 -10.64 10.84
C PHE A 80 12.96 -9.98 11.99
N LYS A 81 14.15 -10.53 12.30
CA LYS A 81 14.93 -10.07 13.45
C LYS A 81 15.92 -8.97 13.11
N GLY A 82 16.39 -8.94 11.86
CA GLY A 82 17.47 -8.05 11.44
C GLY A 82 18.86 -8.66 11.68
N GLY A 83 19.86 -7.80 11.63
CA GLY A 83 21.27 -8.16 11.81
C GLY A 83 22.20 -7.01 11.45
N SER A 84 23.51 -7.21 11.65
CA SER A 84 24.53 -6.18 11.44
C SER A 84 24.97 -6.01 9.98
N ASN A 85 24.64 -6.96 9.12
CA ASN A 85 24.96 -6.96 7.68
C ASN A 85 23.86 -6.32 6.83
N LEU A 86 24.03 -6.33 5.52
CA LEU A 86 23.08 -5.76 4.56
C LEU A 86 21.74 -6.50 4.57
N ASP A 87 21.75 -7.83 4.64
CA ASP A 87 20.54 -8.64 4.79
C ASP A 87 19.78 -8.32 6.09
N GLY A 88 20.51 -8.04 7.16
CA GLY A 88 19.91 -7.58 8.41
C GLY A 88 19.19 -6.25 8.29
N ALA A 89 19.76 -5.30 7.54
CA ALA A 89 19.09 -4.02 7.25
C ALA A 89 17.86 -4.23 6.37
N PHE A 90 17.94 -5.09 5.36
CA PHE A 90 16.77 -5.50 4.56
C PHE A 90 15.65 -6.05 5.45
N GLN A 91 15.96 -6.96 6.36
CA GLN A 91 14.98 -7.55 7.26
C GLN A 91 14.32 -6.50 8.17
N ILE A 92 15.10 -5.55 8.69
CA ILE A 92 14.58 -4.45 9.53
C ILE A 92 13.64 -3.58 8.70
N LEU A 93 14.05 -3.19 7.48
CA LEU A 93 13.22 -2.40 6.59
C LEU A 93 11.93 -3.13 6.20
N MET A 94 12.01 -4.41 5.83
CA MET A 94 10.81 -5.17 5.42
C MET A 94 9.83 -5.36 6.58
N ARG A 95 10.29 -5.55 7.81
CA ARG A 95 9.42 -5.61 8.97
C ARG A 95 8.64 -4.30 9.16
N ALA A 96 9.33 -3.16 9.11
CA ALA A 96 8.72 -1.84 9.26
C ALA A 96 7.78 -1.53 8.08
N SER A 97 8.20 -1.84 6.84
CA SER A 97 7.45 -1.62 5.62
C SER A 97 6.16 -2.44 5.56
N THR A 98 6.22 -3.70 5.98
CA THR A 98 5.03 -4.56 6.01
C THR A 98 4.00 -4.03 6.99
N ALA A 99 4.41 -3.62 8.19
CA ALA A 99 3.49 -2.99 9.14
C ALA A 99 2.89 -1.69 8.58
N ALA A 100 3.71 -0.85 7.94
CA ALA A 100 3.25 0.39 7.31
C ALA A 100 2.23 0.13 6.18
N PHE A 101 2.43 -0.91 5.38
CA PHE A 101 1.49 -1.31 4.33
C PHE A 101 0.16 -1.79 4.90
N LEU A 102 0.18 -2.59 5.97
CA LEU A 102 -1.03 -3.04 6.66
C LEU A 102 -1.76 -1.87 7.32
N ASN A 103 -1.04 -0.95 7.95
CA ASN A 103 -1.60 0.28 8.50
C ASN A 103 -2.32 1.10 7.41
N ALA A 104 -1.66 1.34 6.28
CA ALA A 104 -2.20 2.14 5.20
C ALA A 104 -3.31 1.43 4.38
N ALA A 105 -3.42 0.12 4.50
CA ALA A 105 -4.49 -0.67 3.88
C ALA A 105 -5.76 -0.70 4.72
N HIS A 106 -5.66 -0.48 6.03
CA HIS A 106 -6.78 -0.64 6.96
C HIS A 106 -7.67 0.60 6.99
N GLU A 107 -8.93 0.46 6.56
CA GLU A 107 -9.89 1.56 6.46
C GLU A 107 -10.22 2.23 7.80
N GLY A 108 -10.16 1.49 8.90
CA GLY A 108 -10.43 1.99 10.25
C GLY A 108 -9.22 2.66 10.92
N LEU A 109 -8.14 2.95 10.17
CA LEU A 109 -6.92 3.50 10.72
C LEU A 109 -6.50 4.78 9.98
N GLY A 110 -6.32 5.86 10.71
CA GLY A 110 -5.80 7.12 10.19
C GLY A 110 -4.28 7.10 10.05
N TYR A 111 -3.73 6.27 9.16
CA TYR A 111 -2.30 6.21 8.92
C TYR A 111 -1.81 7.41 8.09
N PRO A 112 -0.69 8.07 8.45
CA PRO A 112 -0.30 9.33 7.80
C PRO A 112 0.30 9.17 6.39
N LEU A 113 0.70 7.96 6.01
CA LEU A 113 1.29 7.68 4.69
C LEU A 113 0.39 6.81 3.83
N ARG A 114 0.52 6.97 2.51
CA ARG A 114 -0.16 6.14 1.52
C ARG A 114 0.80 5.15 0.87
N ARG A 115 0.27 4.03 0.40
CA ARG A 115 1.08 2.97 -0.22
C ARG A 115 1.63 3.37 -1.57
N PHE A 116 0.80 3.95 -2.45
CA PHE A 116 1.09 4.16 -3.88
C PHE A 116 1.04 5.62 -4.31
N ASP A 117 0.39 6.48 -3.51
CA ASP A 117 0.16 7.88 -3.81
C ASP A 117 0.78 8.79 -2.74
N ASP A 118 0.81 10.08 -2.98
CA ASP A 118 1.14 11.07 -1.95
C ASP A 118 0.00 11.25 -0.94
N PRO A 119 0.31 11.53 0.32
CA PRO A 119 1.64 11.70 0.87
C PRO A 119 2.35 10.38 1.14
N GLY A 120 3.63 10.37 0.84
CA GLY A 120 4.56 9.31 1.21
C GLY A 120 4.94 8.36 0.10
N ASN A 121 4.01 7.97 -0.80
CA ASN A 121 4.25 6.94 -1.82
C ASN A 121 5.24 5.87 -1.33
N MET A 122 4.84 5.16 -0.28
CA MET A 122 5.76 4.26 0.47
C MET A 122 6.39 3.20 -0.42
N GLN A 123 5.65 2.65 -1.40
CA GLN A 123 6.20 1.63 -2.28
C GLN A 123 7.40 2.17 -3.07
N ALA A 124 7.27 3.35 -3.67
CA ALA A 124 8.37 3.96 -4.43
C ALA A 124 9.58 4.25 -3.53
N THR A 125 9.35 4.78 -2.33
CA THR A 125 10.40 5.10 -1.36
C THR A 125 11.10 3.83 -0.85
N ILE A 126 10.35 2.77 -0.54
CA ILE A 126 10.91 1.48 -0.11
C ILE A 126 11.72 0.85 -1.24
N ASN A 127 11.18 0.82 -2.46
CA ASN A 127 11.87 0.27 -3.63
C ASN A 127 13.17 1.04 -3.92
N ALA A 128 13.18 2.36 -3.78
CA ALA A 128 14.39 3.16 -3.94
C ALA A 128 15.45 2.85 -2.86
N ALA A 129 15.05 2.69 -1.61
CA ALA A 129 15.95 2.29 -0.53
C ALA A 129 16.57 0.90 -0.76
N LEU A 130 15.77 -0.06 -1.25
CA LEU A 130 16.24 -1.40 -1.60
C LEU A 130 17.21 -1.36 -2.79
N ALA A 131 16.89 -0.57 -3.82
CA ALA A 131 17.74 -0.42 -5.00
C ALA A 131 19.08 0.27 -4.71
N SER A 132 19.15 1.09 -3.65
CA SER A 132 20.40 1.73 -3.24
C SER A 132 21.49 0.74 -2.83
N GLY A 133 21.11 -0.43 -2.32
CA GLY A 133 22.06 -1.40 -1.75
C GLY A 133 22.83 -0.86 -0.53
N ASP A 134 22.39 0.29 0.02
CA ASP A 134 23.04 0.93 1.14
C ASP A 134 22.32 0.64 2.47
N ARG A 135 23.09 0.09 3.41
CA ARG A 135 22.59 -0.29 4.72
C ARG A 135 22.00 0.89 5.49
N ASN A 136 22.67 2.03 5.46
CA ASN A 136 22.25 3.21 6.24
C ASN A 136 20.98 3.82 5.68
N THR A 137 20.83 3.86 4.37
CA THR A 137 19.61 4.30 3.69
C THR A 137 18.41 3.44 4.09
N MET A 138 18.58 2.11 4.08
CA MET A 138 17.51 1.19 4.49
C MET A 138 17.13 1.35 5.97
N LEU A 139 18.11 1.51 6.86
CA LEU A 139 17.84 1.69 8.29
C LEU A 139 17.22 3.05 8.60
N ALA A 140 17.62 4.10 7.91
CA ALA A 140 17.01 5.43 8.07
C ALA A 140 15.51 5.39 7.70
N LEU A 141 15.17 4.78 6.57
CA LEU A 141 13.77 4.61 6.17
C LEU A 141 13.00 3.72 7.16
N ALA A 142 13.60 2.61 7.60
CA ALA A 142 12.98 1.73 8.59
C ALA A 142 12.65 2.48 9.89
N THR A 143 13.56 3.31 10.37
CA THR A 143 13.36 4.14 11.56
C THR A 143 12.21 5.13 11.37
N GLN A 144 12.13 5.75 10.20
CA GLN A 144 11.02 6.66 9.86
C GLN A 144 9.67 5.93 9.86
N LEU A 145 9.60 4.77 9.19
CA LEU A 145 8.37 3.97 9.14
C LEU A 145 7.97 3.44 10.52
N ASP A 146 8.95 3.00 11.32
CA ASP A 146 8.68 2.57 12.70
C ASP A 146 8.14 3.74 13.56
N GLY A 147 8.61 4.96 13.35
CA GLY A 147 8.03 6.15 13.98
C GLY A 147 6.54 6.27 13.70
N TYR A 148 6.12 6.12 12.45
CA TYR A 148 4.72 6.15 12.07
C TYR A 148 3.93 4.92 12.57
N ASN A 149 4.53 3.74 12.56
CA ASN A 149 3.90 2.51 13.07
C ASN A 149 3.68 2.54 14.60
N ASN A 150 4.33 3.44 15.32
CA ASN A 150 4.23 3.59 16.78
C ASN A 150 3.39 4.80 17.22
N LEU A 151 2.61 5.43 16.34
CA LEU A 151 1.78 6.58 16.68
C LEU A 151 0.63 6.26 17.64
N GLY A 152 0.29 5.00 17.78
CA GLY A 152 -0.81 4.50 18.61
C GLY A 152 -1.83 3.73 17.78
N CYS A 153 -2.13 2.51 18.23
CA CYS A 153 -3.05 1.60 17.55
C CYS A 153 -4.44 1.67 18.18
N PRO A 154 -5.46 2.20 17.48
CA PRO A 154 -6.82 2.25 18.01
C PRO A 154 -7.58 0.93 17.82
N LEU A 155 -7.01 -0.02 17.07
CA LEU A 155 -7.65 -1.30 16.78
C LEU A 155 -7.50 -2.26 17.98
N ASN A 156 -8.58 -3.00 18.27
CA ASN A 156 -8.61 -4.02 19.33
C ASN A 156 -8.47 -5.42 18.75
#